data_9eaa33dcd1dbdbf2e2373a45040929c1
#
_entry.id   9eaa33dcd1dbdbf2e2373a45040929c1
#
_cell.length_a   1.000
_cell.length_b   1.000
_cell.length_c   1.000
_cell.angle_alpha   90.00
_cell.angle_beta   90.00
_cell.angle_gamma   90.00
#
_symmetry.space_group_name_H-M   'P 1'
#
loop_
_entity.id
_entity.type
_entity.pdbx_description
1 polymer ?
#
loop_
_entity_poly.entity_id
_entity_poly.type
_entity_poly.pdbx_seq_one_letter_code
_entity_poly.pdbx_strand_id
1 'polypeptide(L)'
;MLGIARAFIKMGYQPENTWVFCAMAAEEWGIADSKYDWSTGAYAEVFNVHPEWAGKVIGDFNFELPALSNGNLDGIRCTYEYKDFFEDTLKALPPAYPEGVLVSAPIETWSDDFSVAISGIPSMVNELSAGSFMTTHYHSQYDSDEYYNEAAYRFHHELYGLLLMHLDRQSVAPLNFAEVFEQA
;
A
#
# COMPACT_ATOMS: atom_id res chain seq x y z
N MET A 1 -7.86 4.66 5.84
CA MET A 1 -7.29 6.02 5.71
C MET A 1 -7.83 7.02 6.74
N LEU A 2 -9.11 7.44 6.71
CA LEU A 2 -9.64 8.49 7.60
C LEU A 2 -9.44 8.21 9.11
N GLY A 3 -9.50 6.94 9.53
CA GLY A 3 -9.21 6.55 10.90
C GLY A 3 -7.77 6.83 11.32
N ILE A 4 -6.82 6.55 10.44
CA ILE A 4 -5.39 6.83 10.62
C ILE A 4 -5.17 8.34 10.73
N ALA A 5 -5.71 9.13 9.78
CA ALA A 5 -5.61 10.59 9.82
C ALA A 5 -6.16 11.17 11.13
N ARG A 6 -7.33 10.71 11.58
CA ARG A 6 -7.93 11.13 12.86
C ARG A 6 -7.08 10.76 14.07
N ALA A 7 -6.44 9.59 14.05
CA ALA A 7 -5.56 9.15 15.13
C ALA A 7 -4.37 10.11 15.28
N PHE A 8 -3.70 10.45 14.20
CA PHE A 8 -2.58 11.38 14.20
C PHE A 8 -2.97 12.78 14.67
N ILE A 9 -4.10 13.32 14.18
CA ILE A 9 -4.63 14.60 14.64
C ILE A 9 -4.91 14.58 16.15
N LYS A 10 -5.57 13.50 16.62
CA LYS A 10 -5.92 13.34 18.04
C LYS A 10 -4.68 13.22 18.95
N MET A 11 -3.62 12.58 18.46
CA MET A 11 -2.34 12.48 19.17
C MET A 11 -1.53 13.78 19.14
N GLY A 12 -1.91 14.76 18.31
CA GLY A 12 -1.14 15.97 18.10
C GLY A 12 0.17 15.72 17.35
N TYR A 13 0.26 14.64 16.58
CA TYR A 13 1.43 14.36 15.78
C TYR A 13 1.65 15.46 14.73
N GLN A 14 2.87 15.97 14.65
CA GLN A 14 3.28 16.94 13.65
C GLN A 14 4.26 16.25 12.69
N PRO A 15 3.83 15.91 11.48
CA PRO A 15 4.70 15.29 10.51
C PRO A 15 5.74 16.28 9.99
N GLU A 16 6.94 15.79 9.69
CA GLU A 16 8.01 16.57 9.06
C GLU A 16 7.75 16.74 7.56
N ASN A 17 7.07 15.76 6.96
CA ASN A 17 6.67 15.77 5.55
C ASN A 17 5.16 16.00 5.40
N THR A 18 4.72 16.44 4.24
CA THR A 18 3.29 16.51 3.92
C THR A 18 2.75 15.10 3.67
N TRP A 19 1.67 14.74 4.37
CA TRP A 19 0.93 13.51 4.12
C TRP A 19 -0.35 13.82 3.36
N VAL A 20 -0.55 13.13 2.25
CA VAL A 20 -1.73 13.25 1.41
C VAL A 20 -2.56 11.97 1.53
N PHE A 21 -3.83 12.08 1.85
CA PHE A 21 -4.77 10.97 1.94
C PHE A 21 -5.69 11.03 0.72
N CYS A 22 -5.40 10.23 -0.28
CA CYS A 22 -6.17 10.15 -1.52
C CYS A 22 -7.23 9.06 -1.45
N ALA A 23 -8.48 9.39 -1.77
CA ALA A 23 -9.53 8.42 -2.04
C ALA A 23 -9.73 8.41 -3.56
N MET A 24 -9.11 7.46 -4.20
CA MET A 24 -9.14 7.32 -5.66
C MET A 24 -10.41 6.59 -6.12
N ALA A 25 -10.79 6.83 -7.36
CA ALA A 25 -11.93 6.17 -7.99
C ALA A 25 -11.47 5.44 -9.26
N ALA A 26 -12.32 4.55 -9.77
CA ALA A 26 -12.09 3.85 -11.04
C ALA A 26 -10.79 3.00 -11.05
N GLU A 27 -10.50 2.34 -9.93
CA GLU A 27 -9.39 1.38 -9.83
C GLU A 27 -9.61 0.22 -10.82
N GLU A 28 -10.83 -0.29 -10.91
CA GLU A 28 -11.24 -1.41 -11.77
C GLU A 28 -11.33 -1.05 -13.28
N TRP A 29 -10.91 0.14 -13.67
CA TRP A 29 -11.03 0.62 -15.05
C TRP A 29 -9.67 0.92 -15.66
N GLY A 30 -9.46 0.44 -16.88
CA GLY A 30 -8.26 0.72 -17.67
C GLY A 30 -8.29 2.09 -18.37
N ILE A 31 -7.11 2.51 -18.79
CA ILE A 31 -6.92 3.73 -19.57
C ILE A 31 -7.05 3.42 -21.05
N ALA A 32 -7.91 4.15 -21.76
CA ALA A 32 -8.04 4.01 -23.21
C ALA A 32 -6.68 4.24 -23.90
N ASP A 33 -6.39 3.41 -24.89
CA ASP A 33 -5.14 3.44 -25.64
C ASP A 33 -3.86 3.16 -24.82
N SER A 34 -4.01 2.66 -23.61
CA SER A 34 -2.92 2.17 -22.75
C SER A 34 -2.82 0.65 -22.81
N LYS A 35 -1.62 0.13 -22.57
CA LYS A 35 -1.39 -1.31 -22.37
C LYS A 35 -1.77 -1.79 -20.97
N TYR A 36 -2.19 -0.88 -20.10
CA TYR A 36 -2.58 -1.17 -18.71
C TYR A 36 -4.10 -1.12 -18.58
N ASP A 37 -4.68 -2.12 -17.92
CA ASP A 37 -6.12 -2.33 -17.82
C ASP A 37 -6.73 -1.87 -16.49
N TRP A 38 -5.92 -1.34 -15.56
CA TRP A 38 -6.36 -0.94 -14.23
C TRP A 38 -6.01 0.50 -13.88
N SER A 39 -6.60 0.99 -12.77
CA SER A 39 -6.22 2.17 -12.01
C SER A 39 -6.31 3.49 -12.76
N THR A 40 -7.38 3.70 -13.51
CA THR A 40 -7.61 4.98 -14.24
C THR A 40 -7.52 6.19 -13.31
N GLY A 41 -8.06 6.09 -12.09
CA GLY A 41 -8.02 7.17 -11.10
C GLY A 41 -6.62 7.51 -10.65
N ALA A 42 -5.85 6.51 -10.22
CA ALA A 42 -4.47 6.69 -9.80
C ALA A 42 -3.58 7.20 -10.94
N TYR A 43 -3.77 6.64 -12.15
CA TYR A 43 -3.07 7.14 -13.34
C TYR A 43 -3.37 8.64 -13.59
N ALA A 44 -4.64 9.02 -13.58
CA ALA A 44 -5.03 10.40 -13.80
C ALA A 44 -4.45 11.33 -12.73
N GLU A 45 -4.41 10.88 -11.47
CA GLU A 45 -3.88 11.66 -10.36
C GLU A 45 -2.40 11.99 -10.58
N VAL A 46 -1.57 10.99 -10.88
CA VAL A 46 -0.10 11.18 -10.96
C VAL A 46 0.39 11.70 -12.32
N PHE A 47 -0.36 11.49 -13.40
CA PHE A 47 0.07 11.94 -14.73
C PHE A 47 -0.64 13.20 -15.23
N ASN A 48 -1.85 13.50 -14.75
CA ASN A 48 -2.65 14.60 -15.26
C ASN A 48 -2.91 15.68 -14.20
N VAL A 49 -3.25 15.30 -12.97
CA VAL A 49 -3.62 16.25 -11.90
C VAL A 49 -2.38 16.75 -11.17
N HIS A 50 -1.52 15.84 -10.78
CA HIS A 50 -0.31 16.13 -9.99
C HIS A 50 0.98 15.56 -10.61
N PRO A 51 1.28 15.85 -11.89
CA PRO A 51 2.51 15.34 -12.51
C PRO A 51 3.79 15.83 -11.82
N GLU A 52 3.71 16.92 -11.05
CA GLU A 52 4.82 17.45 -10.26
C GLU A 52 5.17 16.59 -9.02
N TRP A 53 4.39 15.57 -8.70
CA TRP A 53 4.70 14.63 -7.61
C TRP A 53 5.86 13.70 -7.97
N ALA A 54 6.04 13.38 -9.24
CA ALA A 54 7.19 12.61 -9.70
C ALA A 54 8.52 13.22 -9.20
N GLY A 55 9.32 12.43 -8.52
CA GLY A 55 10.58 12.87 -7.93
C GLY A 55 10.48 13.74 -6.66
N LYS A 56 9.27 13.96 -6.13
CA LYS A 56 9.04 14.69 -4.87
C LYS A 56 8.34 13.83 -3.81
N VAL A 57 7.39 13.02 -4.22
CA VAL A 57 6.74 12.07 -3.31
C VAL A 57 7.71 10.94 -3.02
N ILE A 58 7.97 10.72 -1.74
CA ILE A 58 8.95 9.74 -1.27
C ILE A 58 8.34 8.35 -1.03
N GLY A 59 7.02 8.22 -1.03
CA GLY A 59 6.36 6.93 -0.90
C GLY A 59 4.87 7.00 -1.06
N ASP A 60 4.32 5.96 -1.66
CA ASP A 60 2.91 5.66 -1.75
C ASP A 60 2.60 4.40 -0.94
N PHE A 61 1.54 4.46 -0.15
CA PHE A 61 1.06 3.35 0.68
C PHE A 61 -0.38 3.04 0.27
N ASN A 62 -0.54 2.19 -0.74
CA ASN A 62 -1.85 1.78 -1.20
C ASN A 62 -2.55 0.89 -0.16
N PHE A 63 -3.80 1.19 0.14
CA PHE A 63 -4.55 0.61 1.25
C PHE A 63 -5.72 -0.22 0.71
N GLU A 64 -5.45 -1.48 0.44
CA GLU A 64 -6.36 -2.44 -0.17
C GLU A 64 -6.92 -3.44 0.85
N LEU A 65 -8.21 -3.75 0.76
CA LEU A 65 -8.91 -4.81 1.51
C LEU A 65 -8.41 -5.04 2.95
N PRO A 66 -8.24 -3.99 3.78
CA PRO A 66 -7.52 -4.09 5.05
C PRO A 66 -8.26 -4.88 6.13
N ALA A 67 -9.50 -5.27 5.88
CA ALA A 67 -10.32 -6.01 6.83
C ALA A 67 -10.39 -7.51 6.54
N LEU A 68 -9.70 -7.99 5.51
CA LEU A 68 -9.63 -9.40 5.21
C LEU A 68 -8.47 -10.06 5.93
N SER A 69 -8.69 -11.29 6.40
CA SER A 69 -7.65 -12.12 6.98
C SER A 69 -7.09 -13.05 5.92
N ASN A 70 -5.78 -13.05 5.77
CA ASN A 70 -5.06 -13.95 4.88
C ASN A 70 -4.68 -15.29 5.55
N GLY A 71 -5.42 -15.69 6.59
CA GLY A 71 -5.10 -16.89 7.34
C GLY A 71 -3.98 -16.65 8.35
N ASN A 72 -2.88 -17.41 8.26
CA ASN A 72 -1.77 -17.36 9.22
C ASN A 72 -0.67 -16.37 8.84
N LEU A 73 -0.64 -15.93 7.58
CA LEU A 73 0.39 -15.08 7.01
C LEU A 73 -0.26 -13.91 6.31
N ASP A 74 0.32 -12.74 6.45
CA ASP A 74 -0.01 -11.55 5.68
C ASP A 74 1.17 -11.13 4.82
N GLY A 75 0.99 -10.13 3.96
CA GLY A 75 2.03 -9.69 3.05
C GLY A 75 1.99 -8.21 2.73
N ILE A 76 3.16 -7.70 2.36
CA ILE A 76 3.34 -6.42 1.71
C ILE A 76 4.05 -6.68 0.39
N ARG A 77 3.53 -6.14 -0.69
CA ARG A 77 4.20 -6.10 -1.98
C ARG A 77 4.63 -4.66 -2.26
N CYS A 78 5.87 -4.48 -2.70
CA CYS A 78 6.42 -3.14 -2.88
C CYS A 78 7.36 -3.05 -4.08
N THR A 79 7.72 -1.84 -4.45
CA THR A 79 8.82 -1.59 -5.38
C THR A 79 10.15 -2.04 -4.75
N TYR A 80 11.11 -2.46 -5.57
CA TYR A 80 12.37 -3.07 -5.11
C TYR A 80 13.11 -2.21 -4.08
N GLU A 81 13.19 -0.92 -4.32
CA GLU A 81 13.95 0.02 -3.51
C GLU A 81 13.44 0.16 -2.08
N TYR A 82 12.19 -0.23 -1.79
CA TYR A 82 11.61 -0.17 -0.44
C TYR A 82 11.61 -1.49 0.32
N LYS A 83 12.00 -2.59 -0.30
CA LYS A 83 11.92 -3.92 0.31
C LYS A 83 12.61 -3.99 1.69
N ASP A 84 13.87 -3.56 1.76
CA ASP A 84 14.63 -3.57 3.01
C ASP A 84 13.97 -2.72 4.11
N PHE A 85 13.45 -1.55 3.74
CA PHE A 85 12.77 -0.66 4.69
C PHE A 85 11.54 -1.32 5.32
N PHE A 86 10.73 -2.02 4.52
CA PHE A 86 9.56 -2.72 5.03
C PHE A 86 9.95 -3.94 5.86
N GLU A 87 10.93 -4.73 5.42
CA GLU A 87 11.42 -5.86 6.21
C GLU A 87 11.95 -5.42 7.58
N ASP A 88 12.68 -4.33 7.65
CA ASP A 88 13.20 -3.81 8.91
C ASP A 88 12.11 -3.21 9.81
N THR A 89 11.14 -2.51 9.22
CA THR A 89 10.01 -1.97 9.97
C THR A 89 9.15 -3.09 10.56
N LEU A 90 8.87 -4.14 9.79
CA LEU A 90 8.07 -5.26 10.24
C LEU A 90 8.69 -6.06 11.39
N LYS A 91 10.01 -6.11 11.48
CA LYS A 91 10.71 -6.73 12.62
C LYS A 91 10.38 -6.07 13.97
N ALA A 92 9.97 -4.81 13.95
CA ALA A 92 9.61 -4.05 15.15
C ALA A 92 8.13 -4.21 15.55
N LEU A 93 7.30 -4.81 14.71
CA LEU A 93 5.86 -4.97 14.97
C LEU A 93 5.58 -6.27 15.74
N PRO A 94 4.62 -6.25 16.68
CA PRO A 94 4.13 -7.49 17.27
C PRO A 94 3.48 -8.36 16.17
N PRO A 95 3.70 -9.68 16.19
CA PRO A 95 3.11 -10.58 15.22
C PRO A 95 1.59 -10.60 15.38
N ALA A 96 0.86 -10.05 14.40
CA ALA A 96 -0.60 -10.16 14.31
C ALA A 96 -1.02 -11.47 13.66
N TYR A 97 -0.13 -12.03 12.84
CA TYR A 97 -0.32 -13.30 12.16
C TYR A 97 0.67 -14.33 12.70
N PRO A 98 0.25 -15.60 12.90
CA PRO A 98 1.12 -16.64 13.48
C PRO A 98 2.40 -16.90 12.69
N GLU A 99 2.37 -16.77 11.38
CA GLU A 99 3.51 -16.99 10.49
C GLU A 99 4.20 -15.67 10.09
N GLY A 100 3.66 -14.52 10.56
CA GLY A 100 4.25 -13.20 10.33
C GLY A 100 3.73 -12.49 9.10
N VAL A 101 4.51 -11.52 8.64
CA VAL A 101 4.23 -10.72 7.43
C VAL A 101 5.41 -10.86 6.48
N LEU A 102 5.15 -11.24 5.25
CA LEU A 102 6.16 -11.32 4.19
C LEU A 102 6.25 -10.00 3.42
N VAL A 103 7.45 -9.66 2.99
CA VAL A 103 7.68 -8.58 2.03
C VAL A 103 8.09 -9.19 0.70
N SER A 104 7.37 -8.86 -0.35
CA SER A 104 7.64 -9.27 -1.73
C SER A 104 7.90 -8.07 -2.64
N ALA A 105 8.65 -8.27 -3.71
CA ALA A 105 8.92 -7.31 -4.77
C ALA A 105 9.12 -8.06 -6.10
N PRO A 106 8.78 -7.47 -7.24
CA PRO A 106 8.18 -6.14 -7.42
C PRO A 106 6.69 -6.11 -7.15
N ILE A 107 6.10 -4.91 -7.25
CA ILE A 107 4.64 -4.74 -7.31
C ILE A 107 4.07 -5.39 -8.58
N GLU A 108 2.78 -5.70 -8.54
CA GLU A 108 2.04 -6.22 -9.70
C GLU A 108 1.27 -5.10 -10.41
N THR A 109 0.58 -5.43 -11.51
CA THR A 109 -0.08 -4.44 -12.37
C THR A 109 -1.56 -4.23 -12.07
N TRP A 110 -2.09 -4.79 -11.02
CA TRP A 110 -3.53 -4.94 -10.77
C TRP A 110 -4.11 -4.02 -9.70
N SER A 111 -3.37 -3.01 -9.21
CA SER A 111 -3.91 -2.05 -8.24
C SER A 111 -3.32 -0.65 -8.44
N ASP A 112 -3.81 0.32 -7.68
CA ASP A 112 -3.48 1.74 -7.81
C ASP A 112 -1.99 2.04 -7.61
N ASP A 113 -1.30 1.29 -6.75
CA ASP A 113 0.14 1.39 -6.50
C ASP A 113 0.99 1.25 -7.77
N PHE A 114 0.54 0.43 -8.73
CA PHE A 114 1.25 0.28 -10.01
C PHE A 114 1.25 1.59 -10.81
N SER A 115 0.08 2.25 -10.95
CA SER A 115 0.01 3.53 -11.67
C SER A 115 0.84 4.62 -11.00
N VAL A 116 0.89 4.61 -9.67
CA VAL A 116 1.73 5.53 -8.91
C VAL A 116 3.22 5.20 -9.11
N ALA A 117 3.61 3.93 -9.03
CA ALA A 117 5.00 3.50 -9.18
C ALA A 117 5.58 3.80 -10.57
N ILE A 118 4.82 3.62 -11.65
CA ILE A 118 5.31 3.94 -13.01
C ILE A 118 5.51 5.44 -13.24
N SER A 119 4.99 6.30 -12.36
CA SER A 119 5.31 7.72 -12.34
C SER A 119 6.66 8.03 -11.70
N GLY A 120 7.32 7.03 -11.12
CA GLY A 120 8.60 7.17 -10.41
C GLY A 120 8.44 7.41 -8.90
N ILE A 121 7.29 7.11 -8.33
CA ILE A 121 7.03 7.19 -6.89
C ILE A 121 7.12 5.77 -6.31
N PRO A 122 8.05 5.51 -5.37
CA PRO A 122 8.13 4.20 -4.70
C PRO A 122 6.82 3.85 -4.00
N SER A 123 6.32 2.64 -4.23
CA SER A 123 4.95 2.27 -3.83
C SER A 123 4.89 0.92 -3.12
N MET A 124 3.85 0.72 -2.33
CA MET A 124 3.51 -0.55 -1.72
C MET A 124 1.99 -0.76 -1.66
N VAL A 125 1.60 -2.01 -1.60
CA VAL A 125 0.24 -2.47 -1.31
C VAL A 125 0.29 -3.66 -0.35
N ASN A 126 -0.74 -3.84 0.48
CA ASN A 126 -0.85 -5.09 1.22
C ASN A 126 -1.21 -6.25 0.28
N GLU A 127 -0.65 -7.42 0.52
CA GLU A 127 -0.84 -8.61 -0.30
C GLU A 127 -2.26 -9.14 -0.17
N LEU A 128 -2.96 -9.29 -1.30
CA LEU A 128 -4.33 -9.76 -1.35
C LEU A 128 -4.37 -11.29 -1.50
N SER A 129 -4.38 -12.00 -0.40
CA SER A 129 -4.56 -13.45 -0.40
C SER A 129 -5.59 -13.86 0.63
N ALA A 130 -6.87 -13.87 0.26
CA ALA A 130 -7.99 -14.09 1.18
C ALA A 130 -8.66 -15.47 0.97
N GLY A 131 -7.92 -16.47 0.52
CA GLY A 131 -8.39 -17.85 0.43
C GLY A 131 -9.68 -17.98 -0.40
N SER A 132 -10.71 -18.60 0.18
CA SER A 132 -11.99 -18.83 -0.50
C SER A 132 -12.77 -17.57 -0.83
N PHE A 133 -12.53 -16.44 -0.15
CA PHE A 133 -13.17 -15.16 -0.45
C PHE A 133 -12.97 -14.77 -1.93
N MET A 134 -11.76 -14.88 -2.44
CA MET A 134 -11.41 -14.53 -3.82
C MET A 134 -12.19 -15.31 -4.88
N THR A 135 -12.66 -16.52 -4.55
CA THR A 135 -13.39 -17.39 -5.49
C THR A 135 -14.89 -17.43 -5.27
N THR A 136 -15.37 -16.93 -4.15
CA THR A 136 -16.79 -17.06 -3.76
C THR A 136 -17.51 -15.72 -3.58
N HIS A 137 -16.80 -14.67 -3.18
CA HIS A 137 -17.40 -13.38 -2.80
C HIS A 137 -16.82 -12.19 -3.57
N TYR A 138 -15.50 -12.18 -3.79
CA TYR A 138 -14.80 -11.09 -4.44
C TYR A 138 -15.42 -10.74 -5.80
N HIS A 139 -15.61 -9.44 -6.07
CA HIS A 139 -16.23 -8.92 -7.28
C HIS A 139 -17.64 -9.46 -7.57
N SER A 140 -18.39 -9.77 -6.55
CA SER A 140 -19.75 -10.32 -6.71
C SER A 140 -20.77 -9.66 -5.77
N GLN A 141 -22.05 -9.96 -6.04
CA GLN A 141 -23.15 -9.54 -5.15
C GLN A 141 -23.11 -10.20 -3.76
N TYR A 142 -22.26 -11.19 -3.58
CA TYR A 142 -22.08 -11.91 -2.31
C TYR A 142 -20.98 -11.29 -1.44
N ASP A 143 -20.29 -10.26 -1.94
CA ASP A 143 -19.32 -9.52 -1.14
C ASP A 143 -20.04 -8.75 -0.04
N SER A 144 -19.90 -9.23 1.17
CA SER A 144 -20.59 -8.74 2.36
C SER A 144 -19.62 -8.70 3.55
N ASP A 145 -20.10 -8.30 4.70
CA ASP A 145 -19.32 -8.23 5.94
C ASP A 145 -19.00 -9.60 6.59
N GLU A 146 -19.41 -10.72 5.97
CA GLU A 146 -19.11 -12.08 6.44
C GLU A 146 -17.62 -12.34 6.62
N TYR A 147 -16.80 -11.79 5.74
CA TYR A 147 -15.33 -11.96 5.77
C TYR A 147 -14.61 -10.85 6.54
N TYR A 148 -15.34 -9.90 7.14
CA TYR A 148 -14.74 -8.87 7.96
C TYR A 148 -14.03 -9.47 9.18
N ASN A 149 -12.75 -9.12 9.33
CA ASN A 149 -11.93 -9.51 10.46
C ASN A 149 -11.41 -8.28 11.19
N GLU A 150 -11.93 -8.04 12.40
CA GLU A 150 -11.57 -6.88 13.20
C GLU A 150 -10.07 -6.87 13.58
N ALA A 151 -9.48 -8.03 13.84
CA ALA A 151 -8.06 -8.12 14.20
C ALA A 151 -7.17 -7.75 13.01
N ALA A 152 -7.49 -8.26 11.81
CA ALA A 152 -6.80 -7.89 10.57
C ALA A 152 -6.96 -6.39 10.29
N TYR A 153 -8.17 -5.86 10.42
CA TYR A 153 -8.45 -4.44 10.22
C TYR A 153 -7.64 -3.54 11.15
N ARG A 154 -7.56 -3.87 12.43
CA ARG A 154 -6.74 -3.15 13.42
C ARG A 154 -5.26 -3.24 13.08
N PHE A 155 -4.79 -4.44 12.76
CA PHE A 155 -3.39 -4.66 12.40
C PHE A 155 -2.97 -3.79 11.22
N HIS A 156 -3.74 -3.78 10.13
CA HIS A 156 -3.43 -2.96 8.96
C HIS A 156 -3.45 -1.46 9.28
N HIS A 157 -4.37 -1.00 10.15
CA HIS A 157 -4.35 0.40 10.60
C HIS A 157 -3.10 0.76 11.40
N GLU A 158 -2.66 -0.13 12.30
CA GLU A 158 -1.43 0.05 13.06
C GLU A 158 -0.20 -0.02 12.13
N LEU A 159 -0.16 -0.99 11.23
CA LEU A 159 0.91 -1.16 10.25
C LEU A 159 1.10 0.11 9.41
N TYR A 160 0.06 0.56 8.73
CA TYR A 160 0.15 1.75 7.89
C TYR A 160 0.47 3.03 8.68
N GLY A 161 -0.08 3.17 9.88
CA GLY A 161 0.27 4.27 10.78
C GLY A 161 1.75 4.26 11.17
N LEU A 162 2.30 3.10 11.49
CA LEU A 162 3.72 2.94 11.82
C LEU A 162 4.64 3.15 10.61
N LEU A 163 4.27 2.64 9.45
CA LEU A 163 5.03 2.85 8.21
C LEU A 163 5.13 4.34 7.89
N LEU A 164 4.02 5.07 7.95
CA LEU A 164 4.00 6.52 7.75
C LEU A 164 4.90 7.25 8.74
N MET A 165 4.82 6.91 10.04
CA MET A 165 5.68 7.51 11.06
C MET A 165 7.15 7.19 10.86
N HIS A 166 7.47 5.94 10.50
CA HIS A 166 8.86 5.51 10.28
C HIS A 166 9.46 6.23 9.06
N LEU A 167 8.71 6.34 7.97
CA LEU A 167 9.16 7.06 6.78
C LEU A 167 9.34 8.55 7.07
N ASP A 168 8.38 9.17 7.77
CA ASP A 168 8.41 10.58 8.12
C ASP A 168 9.62 10.98 8.98
N ARG A 169 10.15 10.03 9.76
CA ARG A 169 11.30 10.24 10.66
C ARG A 169 12.66 9.94 10.01
N GLN A 170 12.67 9.48 8.78
CA GLN A 170 13.93 9.25 8.06
C GLN A 170 14.53 10.58 7.62
N SER A 171 15.78 10.82 7.97
CA SER A 171 16.52 12.00 7.51
C SER A 171 16.89 11.95 6.02
N VAL A 172 16.86 10.74 5.44
CA VAL A 172 17.03 10.44 4.01
C VAL A 172 16.04 9.38 3.65
N ALA A 173 15.39 9.46 2.48
CA ALA A 173 14.48 8.41 2.01
C ALA A 173 15.21 7.05 2.02
N PRO A 174 14.63 6.01 2.66
CA PRO A 174 15.30 4.72 2.87
C PRO A 174 15.23 3.83 1.63
N LEU A 175 15.76 4.30 0.52
CA LEU A 175 15.72 3.64 -0.78
C LEU A 175 17.01 2.87 -1.04
N ASN A 176 16.88 1.55 -1.26
CA ASN A 176 17.99 0.69 -1.67
C ASN A 176 17.93 0.41 -3.18
N PHE A 177 18.73 1.13 -3.96
CA PHE A 177 18.79 0.92 -5.41
C PHE A 177 19.67 -0.26 -5.83
N ALA A 178 20.39 -0.91 -4.91
CA ALA A 178 21.18 -2.09 -5.26
C ALA A 178 20.27 -3.22 -5.75
N GLU A 179 19.16 -3.48 -5.05
CA GLU A 179 18.15 -4.48 -5.45
C GLU A 179 17.60 -4.18 -6.86
N VAL A 180 17.32 -2.91 -7.18
CA VAL A 180 16.85 -2.49 -8.51
C VAL A 180 17.86 -2.87 -9.60
N PHE A 181 19.16 -2.65 -9.36
CA PHE A 181 20.21 -2.99 -10.31
C PHE A 181 20.42 -4.50 -10.45
N GLU A 182 20.24 -5.27 -9.40
CA GLU A 182 20.36 -6.73 -9.44
C GLU A 182 19.23 -7.40 -10.22
N GLN A 183 18.05 -6.75 -10.27
CA GLN A 183 16.88 -7.27 -10.95
C GLN A 183 16.73 -6.74 -12.40
N ALA A 184 17.47 -5.74 -12.80
CA ALA A 184 17.47 -5.16 -14.16
C ALA A 184 18.35 -5.95 -15.14
#